data_6a02737bc7c0483f224de0650e5d4c93
#
_entry.id   6a02737bc7c0483f224de0650e5d4c93
#
_cell.length_a   1.000
_cell.length_b   1.000
_cell.length_c   1.000
_cell.angle_alpha   90.00
_cell.angle_beta   90.00
_cell.angle_gamma   90.00
#
_symmetry.space_group_name_H-M   'P 1'
#
loop_
_entity.id
_entity.type
_entity.pdbx_description
1 polymer ?
#
loop_
_entity_poly.entity_id
_entity_poly.type
_entity_poly.pdbx_seq_one_letter_code
_entity_poly.pdbx_strand_id
1 'polypeptide(L)' 'MWLHVAPENRRAGALYERLGFVEEGIARECVRKADGYASMRVLSLLEAEYRAGPAAPRR' A
#
# COMPACT_ATOMS: atom_id res chain seq x y z
N MET A 1 4.15 -2.79 9.46
CA MET A 1 2.95 -1.95 9.28
C MET A 1 2.32 -2.25 7.93
N TRP A 2 1.03 -2.51 7.93
CA TRP A 2 0.29 -2.86 6.72
C TRP A 2 -0.83 -1.87 6.49
N LEU A 3 -1.11 -1.56 5.23
CA LEU A 3 -2.26 -0.73 4.89
C LEU A 3 -2.85 -1.13 3.54
N HIS A 4 -4.07 -0.70 3.30
CA HIS A 4 -4.78 -0.95 2.06
C HIS A 4 -5.07 0.37 1.37
N VAL A 5 -4.86 0.41 0.07
CA VAL A 5 -5.07 1.62 -0.74
C VAL A 5 -5.91 1.25 -1.95
N ALA A 6 -6.93 2.06 -2.23
CA ALA A 6 -7.73 1.86 -3.44
C ALA A 6 -6.84 2.01 -4.67
N PRO A 7 -6.94 1.08 -5.64
CA PRO A 7 -6.07 1.14 -6.82
C PRO A 7 -6.20 2.45 -7.61
N GLU A 8 -7.39 3.03 -7.64
CA GLU A 8 -7.63 4.28 -8.35
C GLU A 8 -7.11 5.50 -7.58
N ASN A 9 -6.77 5.35 -6.31
CA ASN A 9 -6.25 6.45 -5.51
C ASN A 9 -4.73 6.56 -5.70
N ARG A 10 -4.33 7.06 -6.86
CA ARG A 10 -2.91 7.13 -7.22
C ARG A 10 -2.12 8.06 -6.30
N ARG A 11 -2.76 9.13 -5.83
CA ARG A 11 -2.09 10.09 -4.96
C ARG A 11 -1.68 9.46 -3.65
N ALA A 12 -2.59 8.71 -3.02
CA ALA A 12 -2.28 8.03 -1.78
C ALA A 12 -1.21 6.96 -1.98
N GLY A 13 -1.32 6.17 -3.06
CA GLY A 13 -0.32 5.17 -3.36
C GLY A 13 1.07 5.76 -3.54
N ALA A 14 1.15 6.85 -4.31
CA ALA A 14 2.44 7.52 -4.53
C ALA A 14 3.01 8.06 -3.22
N LEU A 15 2.16 8.60 -2.37
CA LEU A 15 2.59 9.12 -1.07
C LEU A 15 3.20 8.01 -0.22
N TYR A 16 2.52 6.88 -0.11
CA TYR A 16 3.01 5.77 0.71
C TYR A 16 4.28 5.17 0.14
N GLU A 17 4.39 5.07 -1.19
CA GLU A 17 5.62 4.59 -1.80
C GLU A 17 6.78 5.52 -1.51
N ARG A 18 6.54 6.82 -1.51
CA ARG A 18 7.57 7.80 -1.16
C ARG A 18 8.00 7.68 0.30
N LEU A 19 7.10 7.23 1.16
CA LEU A 19 7.40 6.99 2.57
C LEU A 19 8.12 5.65 2.79
N GLY A 20 8.32 4.89 1.74
CA GLY A 20 9.07 3.64 1.83
C GLY A 20 8.23 2.38 1.85
N PHE A 21 6.91 2.51 1.74
CA PHE A 21 6.04 1.34 1.68
C PHE A 21 6.25 0.57 0.39
N VAL A 22 6.17 -0.75 0.48
CA VAL A 22 6.34 -1.65 -0.65
C VAL A 22 5.03 -2.37 -0.91
N GLU A 23 4.63 -2.43 -2.17
CA GLU A 23 3.41 -3.14 -2.54
C GLU A 23 3.63 -4.64 -2.43
N GLU A 24 2.76 -5.29 -1.65
CA GLU A 24 2.84 -6.73 -1.44
C GLU A 24 1.90 -7.50 -2.38
N GLY A 25 0.86 -6.84 -2.85
CA GLY A 25 -0.09 -7.47 -3.74
C GLY A 25 -1.44 -6.79 -3.70
N ILE A 26 -2.44 -7.52 -4.18
CA ILE A 26 -3.82 -7.03 -4.25
C ILE A 26 -4.70 -7.93 -3.40
N ALA A 27 -5.43 -7.33 -2.45
CA ALA A 27 -6.45 -8.04 -1.69
C ALA A 27 -7.75 -7.95 -2.49
N ARG A 28 -8.13 -9.06 -3.12
CA ARG A 28 -9.28 -9.06 -4.01
C ARG A 28 -10.58 -9.04 -3.23
N GLU A 29 -11.53 -8.24 -3.71
CA GLU A 29 -12.90 -8.19 -3.19
C GLU A 29 -12.95 -8.03 -1.67
N CYS A 30 -12.05 -7.21 -1.14
CA CYS A 30 -11.95 -7.03 0.30
C CYS A 30 -12.83 -5.90 0.82
N VAL A 31 -13.38 -5.07 -0.06
CA VAL A 31 -14.23 -3.95 0.32
C VAL A 31 -15.58 -4.10 -0.34
N ARG A 32 -16.65 -4.08 0.46
CA ARG A 32 -18.00 -4.18 -0.05
C ARG A 32 -18.50 -2.82 -0.49
N LYS A 33 -19.05 -2.76 -1.70
CA LYS A 33 -19.65 -1.55 -2.25
C LYS A 33 -21.07 -1.81 -2.68
N ALA A 34 -21.82 -0.74 -2.98
CA ALA A 34 -23.21 -0.84 -3.40
C ALA A 34 -23.38 -1.68 -4.66
N ASP A 35 -22.41 -1.62 -5.58
CA ASP A 35 -22.46 -2.33 -6.85
C ASP A 35 -21.58 -3.57 -6.88
N GLY A 36 -21.16 -4.07 -5.72
CA GLY A 36 -20.36 -5.28 -5.63
C GLY A 36 -19.18 -5.11 -4.66
N TYR A 37 -18.04 -5.66 -5.05
CA TYR A 37 -16.84 -5.63 -4.22
C TYR A 37 -15.71 -4.92 -4.95
N ALA A 38 -14.81 -4.35 -4.19
CA ALA A 38 -13.61 -3.72 -4.72
C ALA A 38 -12.37 -4.38 -4.14
N SER A 39 -11.32 -4.39 -4.94
CA SER A 39 -10.01 -4.86 -4.48
C SER A 39 -9.20 -3.68 -3.99
N MET A 40 -8.23 -3.96 -3.11
CA MET A 40 -7.34 -2.93 -2.57
C MET A 40 -5.90 -3.35 -2.76
N ARG A 41 -5.04 -2.37 -3.00
CA ARG A 41 -3.59 -2.62 -2.99
C ARG A 41 -3.13 -2.79 -1.55
N VAL A 42 -2.31 -3.79 -1.31
CA VAL A 42 -1.75 -4.04 0.02
C VAL A 42 -0.30 -3.55 0.02
N LEU A 43 -0.02 -2.62 0.90
CA LEU A 43 1.32 -2.06 1.05
C LEU A 43 1.82 -2.37 2.45
N SER A 44 3.12 -2.56 2.59
CA SER A 44 3.71 -2.84 3.89
C SER A 44 4.99 -2.06 4.07
N LEU A 45 5.33 -1.84 5.33
CA LEU A 45 6.59 -1.21 5.72
C LEU A 45 7.20 -2.02 6.84
N LEU A 46 8.32 -2.65 6.57
CA LEU A 46 9.02 -3.44 7.57
C LEU A 46 9.74 -2.53 8.55
N GLU A 47 9.97 -3.02 9.77
CA GLU A 47 10.60 -2.23 10.81
C GLU A 47 11.97 -1.72 10.37
N ALA A 48 12.76 -2.58 9.71
CA ALA A 48 14.07 -2.17 9.23
C ALA A 48 13.97 -1.06 8.18
N GLU A 49 12.97 -1.15 7.31
CA GLU A 49 12.73 -0.13 6.30
C GLU A 49 12.32 1.19 6.94
N TYR A 50 11.48 1.11 7.95
CA TYR A 50 11.03 2.29 8.68
C TYR A 50 12.21 3.00 9.34
N ARG A 51 13.10 2.24 9.97
CA ARG A 51 14.27 2.81 10.65
C ARG A 51 15.25 3.45 9.68
N ALA A 52 15.36 2.90 8.47
CA ALA A 52 16.23 3.44 7.45
C ALA A 52 15.67 4.73 6.82
N GLY A 53 14.37 4.95 6.96
CA GLY A 53 13.72 6.14 6.44
C GLY A 53 13.26 5.99 5.00
N PRO A 54 12.50 6.98 4.51
CA PRO A 54 11.87 6.88 3.18
C PRO A 54 12.86 6.86 2.02
N ALA A 55 14.09 7.30 2.24
CA ALA A 55 15.10 7.33 1.18
C ALA A 55 15.90 6.02 1.10
N ALA A 56 15.57 5.03 1.93
CA ALA A 56 16.30 3.77 1.95
C ALA A 56 16.13 3.03 0.62
N PRO A 57 17.19 2.36 0.13
CA PRO A 57 17.08 1.55 -1.08
C PRO A 57 16.13 0.39 -0.86
N ARG A 58 15.39 0.05 -1.90
CA ARG A 58 14.49 -1.09 -1.87
C ARG A 58 15.23 -2.36 -2.23
N ARG A 59 14.68 -3.46 -1.76
CA ARG A 59 15.24 -4.78 -2.11
C ARG A 59 14.86 -5.16 -3.53
#